data_2e45330e2703b98aa0f3b4a95d9ee0ba
#
_entry.id   2e45330e2703b98aa0f3b4a95d9ee0ba
#
_cell.length_a   1.000
_cell.length_b   1.000
_cell.length_c   1.000
_cell.angle_alpha   90.00
_cell.angle_beta   90.00
_cell.angle_gamma   90.00
#
_symmetry.space_group_name_H-M   'P 1'
#
loop_
_entity.id
_entity.type
_entity.pdbx_description
1 polymer ?
#
loop_
_entity_poly.entity_id
_entity_poly.type
_entity_poly.pdbx_seq_one_letter_code
_entity_poly.pdbx_strand_id
1 'polypeptide(L)'
;MQVKRSLWIGLVIIAVVAAVVLIAVALTPPQTNPAFDVAASFANAAGHGNDDKAMPLLSTELANAVADKCQDGKPSGCVMGYAPAEWGGMETAVFRRAVPDGSAWDIEVIATYEKDKGASGVCSYFHVSQAADGQWKIDRWAGFIWCGDPRSRDMATNPDTPNRMP
;
A
#
# COMPACT_ATOMS: atom_id res chain seq x y z
N MET A 1 33.69 -47.64 9.86
CA MET A 1 32.37 -47.72 9.18
C MET A 1 31.27 -46.83 9.81
N GLN A 2 31.34 -46.46 11.08
CA GLN A 2 30.30 -45.63 11.77
C GLN A 2 30.18 -44.19 11.27
N VAL A 3 31.27 -43.51 10.92
CA VAL A 3 31.26 -42.10 10.48
C VAL A 3 30.44 -41.88 9.20
N LYS A 4 30.52 -42.79 8.22
CA LYS A 4 29.73 -42.68 6.98
C LYS A 4 28.22 -42.78 7.24
N ARG A 5 27.80 -43.62 8.20
CA ARG A 5 26.38 -43.83 8.52
C ARG A 5 25.78 -42.59 9.21
N SER A 6 26.52 -41.92 10.10
CA SER A 6 26.13 -40.68 10.76
C SER A 6 25.97 -39.51 9.78
N LEU A 7 26.86 -39.42 8.80
CA LEU A 7 26.82 -38.38 7.76
C LEU A 7 25.58 -38.52 6.86
N TRP A 8 25.24 -39.77 6.49
CA TRP A 8 24.03 -40.05 5.70
C TRP A 8 22.74 -39.73 6.45
N ILE A 9 22.66 -40.02 7.74
CA ILE A 9 21.52 -39.68 8.58
C ILE A 9 21.35 -38.16 8.68
N GLY A 10 22.45 -37.43 8.86
CA GLY A 10 22.43 -35.95 8.89
C GLY A 10 21.92 -35.33 7.57
N LEU A 11 22.37 -35.83 6.42
CA LEU A 11 21.92 -35.40 5.11
C LEU A 11 20.41 -35.65 4.88
N VAL A 12 19.92 -36.81 5.29
CA VAL A 12 18.50 -37.16 5.17
C VAL A 12 17.63 -36.21 6.03
N ILE A 13 18.05 -35.92 7.27
CA ILE A 13 17.33 -35.00 8.15
C ILE A 13 17.27 -33.61 7.54
N ILE A 14 18.39 -33.08 7.03
CA ILE A 14 18.45 -31.77 6.37
C ILE A 14 17.51 -31.76 5.15
N ALA A 15 17.52 -32.78 4.33
CA ALA A 15 16.65 -32.85 3.16
C ALA A 15 15.16 -32.89 3.54
N VAL A 16 14.80 -33.63 4.58
CA VAL A 16 13.42 -33.69 5.08
C VAL A 16 12.98 -32.33 5.65
N VAL A 17 13.82 -31.69 6.45
CA VAL A 17 13.51 -30.36 6.99
C VAL A 17 13.36 -29.33 5.86
N ALA A 18 14.25 -29.32 4.89
CA ALA A 18 14.15 -28.44 3.73
C ALA A 18 12.86 -28.68 2.93
N ALA A 19 12.49 -29.94 2.72
CA ALA A 19 11.24 -30.29 2.03
C ALA A 19 10.00 -29.81 2.81
N VAL A 20 9.97 -30.00 4.12
CA VAL A 20 8.87 -29.56 4.99
C VAL A 20 8.75 -28.02 4.96
N VAL A 21 9.85 -27.30 5.03
CA VAL A 21 9.85 -25.82 4.95
C VAL A 21 9.33 -25.34 3.60
N LEU A 22 9.80 -25.97 2.50
CA LEU A 22 9.34 -25.61 1.15
C LEU A 22 7.84 -25.88 0.96
N ILE A 23 7.35 -27.01 1.47
CA ILE A 23 5.92 -27.35 1.44
C ILE A 23 5.12 -26.36 2.30
N ALA A 24 5.58 -26.01 3.50
CA ALA A 24 4.92 -25.05 4.36
C ALA A 24 4.83 -23.68 3.69
N VAL A 25 5.91 -23.18 3.08
CA VAL A 25 5.93 -21.92 2.34
C VAL A 25 4.99 -21.97 1.12
N ALA A 26 4.98 -23.08 0.39
CA ALA A 26 4.12 -23.22 -0.79
C ALA A 26 2.62 -23.35 -0.46
N LEU A 27 2.31 -23.91 0.71
CA LEU A 27 0.92 -24.09 1.17
C LEU A 27 0.40 -22.92 2.00
N THR A 28 1.27 -21.97 2.43
CA THR A 28 0.83 -20.77 3.11
C THR A 28 0.40 -19.76 2.04
N PRO A 29 -0.91 -19.50 1.86
CA PRO A 29 -1.33 -18.46 0.93
C PRO A 29 -0.71 -17.13 1.39
N PRO A 30 -0.28 -16.27 0.45
CA PRO A 30 0.16 -14.93 0.81
C PRO A 30 -1.00 -14.28 1.57
N GLN A 31 -0.75 -13.92 2.81
CA GLN A 31 -1.75 -13.20 3.64
C GLN A 31 -1.75 -11.73 3.22
N THR A 32 -2.08 -11.48 1.95
CA THR A 32 -2.35 -10.13 1.46
C THR A 32 -3.85 -9.89 1.63
N ASN A 33 -4.19 -8.91 2.44
CA ASN A 33 -5.56 -8.42 2.47
C ASN A 33 -5.78 -7.61 1.18
N PRO A 34 -6.81 -7.91 0.36
CA PRO A 34 -7.07 -7.19 -0.88
C PRO A 34 -7.18 -5.67 -0.70
N ALA A 35 -7.61 -5.20 0.46
CA ALA A 35 -7.64 -3.77 0.79
C ALA A 35 -6.24 -3.13 0.76
N PHE A 36 -5.22 -3.86 1.22
CA PHE A 36 -3.83 -3.35 1.26
C PHE A 36 -3.25 -3.24 -0.15
N ASP A 37 -3.57 -4.21 -0.99
CA ASP A 37 -3.14 -4.21 -2.40
C ASP A 37 -3.79 -3.06 -3.17
N VAL A 38 -5.03 -2.70 -2.87
CA VAL A 38 -5.72 -1.55 -3.47
C VAL A 38 -4.99 -0.25 -3.16
N ALA A 39 -4.66 0.01 -1.89
CA ALA A 39 -3.97 1.24 -1.48
C ALA A 39 -2.57 1.35 -2.13
N ALA A 40 -1.77 0.29 -2.09
CA ALA A 40 -0.44 0.26 -2.69
C ALA A 40 -0.49 0.38 -4.21
N SER A 41 -1.44 -0.30 -4.85
CA SER A 41 -1.65 -0.26 -6.31
C SER A 41 -2.07 1.13 -6.77
N PHE A 42 -2.97 1.78 -6.04
CA PHE A 42 -3.37 3.15 -6.32
C PHE A 42 -2.19 4.11 -6.24
N ALA A 43 -1.45 4.08 -5.12
CA ALA A 43 -0.32 4.97 -4.91
C ALA A 43 0.75 4.80 -6.01
N ASN A 44 1.07 3.56 -6.39
CA ASN A 44 2.00 3.28 -7.48
C ASN A 44 1.45 3.73 -8.83
N ALA A 45 0.19 3.42 -9.15
CA ALA A 45 -0.40 3.79 -10.43
C ALA A 45 -0.45 5.32 -10.59
N ALA A 46 -0.96 6.03 -9.59
CA ALA A 46 -1.05 7.49 -9.63
C ALA A 46 0.34 8.16 -9.62
N GLY A 47 1.27 7.66 -8.80
CA GLY A 47 2.64 8.17 -8.72
C GLY A 47 3.44 8.02 -10.02
N HIS A 48 3.07 7.06 -10.89
CA HIS A 48 3.67 6.87 -12.21
C HIS A 48 2.81 7.43 -13.37
N GLY A 49 1.78 8.23 -13.07
CA GLY A 49 0.91 8.81 -14.09
C GLY A 49 0.00 7.82 -14.80
N ASN A 50 -0.19 6.61 -14.25
CA ASN A 50 -1.07 5.60 -14.84
C ASN A 50 -2.49 5.74 -14.28
N ASP A 51 -3.15 6.84 -14.66
CA ASP A 51 -4.46 7.23 -14.13
C ASP A 51 -5.57 6.24 -14.52
N ASP A 52 -5.44 5.59 -15.69
CA ASP A 52 -6.39 4.56 -16.14
C ASP A 52 -6.43 3.35 -15.17
N LYS A 53 -5.32 3.07 -14.48
CA LYS A 53 -5.26 2.03 -13.44
C LYS A 53 -5.61 2.57 -12.06
N ALA A 54 -5.33 3.83 -11.78
CA ALA A 54 -5.59 4.43 -10.48
C ALA A 54 -7.08 4.74 -10.27
N MET A 55 -7.72 5.40 -11.24
CA MET A 55 -9.10 5.86 -11.13
C MET A 55 -10.11 4.75 -10.76
N PRO A 56 -10.05 3.54 -11.34
CA PRO A 56 -10.97 2.46 -10.99
C PRO A 56 -10.84 1.94 -9.55
N LEU A 57 -9.76 2.25 -8.85
CA LEU A 57 -9.54 1.85 -7.46
C LEU A 57 -10.25 2.77 -6.46
N LEU A 58 -10.75 3.92 -6.92
CA LEU A 58 -11.48 4.87 -6.11
C LEU A 58 -12.98 4.51 -6.04
N SER A 59 -13.62 4.92 -4.95
CA SER A 59 -15.08 4.97 -4.89
C SER A 59 -15.60 5.99 -5.91
N THR A 60 -16.86 5.86 -6.31
CA THR A 60 -17.46 6.82 -7.26
C THR A 60 -17.42 8.25 -6.73
N GLU A 61 -17.66 8.43 -5.45
CA GLU A 61 -17.63 9.75 -4.79
C GLU A 61 -16.24 10.37 -4.82
N LEU A 62 -15.23 9.58 -4.43
CA LEU A 62 -13.84 10.05 -4.44
C LEU A 62 -13.32 10.28 -5.86
N ALA A 63 -13.70 9.44 -6.82
CA ALA A 63 -13.35 9.64 -8.23
C ALA A 63 -13.91 10.95 -8.78
N ASN A 64 -15.15 11.31 -8.42
CA ASN A 64 -15.73 12.61 -8.79
C ASN A 64 -15.00 13.78 -8.13
N ALA A 65 -14.62 13.64 -6.87
CA ALA A 65 -13.83 14.66 -6.17
C ALA A 65 -12.44 14.86 -6.82
N VAL A 66 -11.79 13.77 -7.24
CA VAL A 66 -10.52 13.80 -7.98
C VAL A 66 -10.70 14.52 -9.31
N ALA A 67 -11.76 14.17 -10.07
CA ALA A 67 -12.04 14.81 -11.35
C ALA A 67 -12.29 16.33 -11.24
N ASP A 68 -12.83 16.78 -10.11
CA ASP A 68 -13.12 18.19 -9.85
C ASP A 68 -11.92 18.99 -9.30
N LYS A 69 -11.09 18.36 -8.45
CA LYS A 69 -10.10 19.07 -7.65
C LYS A 69 -8.65 18.82 -8.03
N CYS A 70 -8.33 17.68 -8.62
CA CYS A 70 -6.96 17.37 -9.02
C CYS A 70 -6.61 18.02 -10.35
N GLN A 71 -5.32 18.30 -10.55
CA GLN A 71 -4.85 18.83 -11.84
C GLN A 71 -5.24 17.85 -12.97
N ASP A 72 -5.80 18.39 -14.03
CA ASP A 72 -6.31 17.66 -15.20
C ASP A 72 -7.40 16.61 -14.87
N GLY A 73 -8.01 16.69 -13.68
CA GLY A 73 -9.00 15.74 -13.20
C GLY A 73 -8.44 14.32 -12.95
N LYS A 74 -7.14 14.22 -12.67
CA LYS A 74 -6.41 12.95 -12.62
C LYS A 74 -5.82 12.68 -11.24
N PRO A 75 -5.82 11.41 -10.76
CA PRO A 75 -5.15 11.04 -9.51
C PRO A 75 -3.68 11.42 -9.46
N SER A 76 -2.96 11.26 -10.57
CA SER A 76 -1.54 11.64 -10.68
C SER A 76 -1.31 13.13 -10.43
N GLY A 77 -2.22 13.98 -10.87
CA GLY A 77 -2.16 15.43 -10.64
C GLY A 77 -2.18 15.79 -9.17
N CYS A 78 -2.91 15.05 -8.35
CA CYS A 78 -2.90 15.22 -6.90
C CYS A 78 -1.69 14.56 -6.23
N VAL A 79 -1.38 13.31 -6.55
CA VAL A 79 -0.26 12.57 -5.92
C VAL A 79 1.07 13.26 -6.17
N MET A 80 1.33 13.66 -7.41
CA MET A 80 2.58 14.36 -7.75
C MET A 80 2.64 15.78 -7.19
N GLY A 81 1.50 16.43 -7.02
CA GLY A 81 1.42 17.76 -6.42
C GLY A 81 1.83 17.82 -4.95
N TYR A 82 1.86 16.69 -4.26
CA TYR A 82 2.31 16.61 -2.86
C TYR A 82 3.82 16.50 -2.70
N ALA A 83 4.52 15.95 -3.69
CA ALA A 83 5.95 15.77 -3.62
C ALA A 83 6.68 17.04 -4.07
N PRO A 84 7.72 17.50 -3.33
CA PRO A 84 8.57 18.57 -3.80
C PRO A 84 9.23 18.19 -5.14
N ALA A 85 9.24 19.10 -6.10
CA ALA A 85 9.78 18.83 -7.45
C ALA A 85 11.25 18.38 -7.44
N GLU A 86 12.02 18.81 -6.44
CA GLU A 86 13.42 18.40 -6.25
C GLU A 86 13.60 16.94 -5.86
N TRP A 87 12.52 16.22 -5.47
CA TRP A 87 12.59 14.79 -5.15
C TRP A 87 12.63 13.91 -6.39
N GLY A 88 12.21 14.44 -7.52
CA GLY A 88 12.07 13.68 -8.76
C GLY A 88 10.80 12.84 -8.81
N GLY A 89 10.76 11.87 -9.70
CA GLY A 89 9.63 10.96 -9.84
C GLY A 89 9.49 9.96 -8.69
N MET A 90 8.29 9.42 -8.51
CA MET A 90 8.08 8.31 -7.58
C MET A 90 8.71 7.05 -8.16
N GLU A 91 9.52 6.35 -7.36
CA GLU A 91 10.08 5.05 -7.73
C GLU A 91 9.15 3.90 -7.34
N THR A 92 8.65 3.94 -6.11
CA THR A 92 7.72 2.91 -5.62
C THR A 92 6.94 3.41 -4.42
N ALA A 93 5.78 2.80 -4.21
CA ALA A 93 5.01 2.93 -2.99
C ALA A 93 4.67 1.54 -2.44
N VAL A 94 4.90 1.33 -1.16
CA VAL A 94 4.71 0.06 -0.49
C VAL A 94 3.80 0.21 0.74
N PHE A 95 3.05 -0.85 1.02
CA PHE A 95 2.29 -0.97 2.25
C PHE A 95 3.21 -0.86 3.46
N ARG A 96 2.80 -0.09 4.46
CA ARG A 96 3.52 0.05 5.71
C ARG A 96 2.74 -0.51 6.88
N ARG A 97 1.50 -0.10 7.04
CA ARG A 97 0.66 -0.45 8.18
C ARG A 97 -0.82 -0.33 7.82
N ALA A 98 -1.65 -1.11 8.48
CA ALA A 98 -3.09 -0.94 8.47
C ALA A 98 -3.67 -0.98 9.88
N VAL A 99 -4.76 -0.24 10.08
CA VAL A 99 -5.56 -0.26 11.29
C VAL A 99 -7.00 -0.58 10.87
N PRO A 100 -7.65 -1.57 11.48
CA PRO A 100 -9.04 -1.88 11.17
C PRO A 100 -9.96 -0.73 11.62
N ASP A 101 -10.94 -0.40 10.76
CA ASP A 101 -12.04 0.52 11.06
C ASP A 101 -13.37 -0.17 10.73
N GLY A 102 -13.91 -0.90 11.69
CA GLY A 102 -15.08 -1.75 11.47
C GLY A 102 -14.83 -2.83 10.40
N SER A 103 -15.55 -2.75 9.26
CA SER A 103 -15.36 -3.62 8.09
C SER A 103 -14.37 -3.03 7.06
N ALA A 104 -13.87 -1.84 7.31
CA ALA A 104 -12.92 -1.12 6.47
C ALA A 104 -11.52 -1.11 7.09
N TRP A 105 -10.57 -0.47 6.40
CA TRP A 105 -9.19 -0.36 6.81
C TRP A 105 -8.66 1.04 6.58
N ASP A 106 -7.99 1.60 7.59
CA ASP A 106 -7.11 2.75 7.45
C ASP A 106 -5.70 2.25 7.12
N ILE A 107 -5.22 2.59 5.94
CA ILE A 107 -3.99 2.04 5.38
C ILE A 107 -2.97 3.14 5.18
N GLU A 108 -1.76 2.86 5.65
CA GLU A 108 -0.60 3.71 5.51
C GLU A 108 0.33 3.13 4.46
N VAL A 109 0.63 3.92 3.45
CA VAL A 109 1.55 3.59 2.37
C VAL A 109 2.73 4.55 2.41
N ILE A 110 3.93 4.02 2.29
CA ILE A 110 5.16 4.81 2.22
C ILE A 110 5.68 4.81 0.78
N ALA A 111 6.03 5.99 0.27
CA ALA A 111 6.57 6.16 -1.07
C ALA A 111 8.05 6.55 -1.03
N THR A 112 8.82 6.03 -1.99
CA THR A 112 10.18 6.46 -2.30
C THR A 112 10.21 7.18 -3.64
N TYR A 113 11.10 8.15 -3.71
CA TYR A 113 11.30 8.99 -4.88
C TYR A 113 12.73 8.89 -5.35
N GLU A 114 12.98 9.29 -6.60
CA GLU A 114 14.31 9.51 -7.11
C GLU A 114 15.13 10.32 -6.07
N LYS A 115 16.43 10.15 -6.06
CA LYS A 115 17.37 10.80 -5.11
C LYS A 115 17.15 10.37 -3.66
N ASP A 116 16.71 9.15 -3.41
CA ASP A 116 16.54 8.55 -2.08
C ASP A 116 15.67 9.38 -1.11
N LYS A 117 14.65 10.05 -1.64
CA LYS A 117 13.72 10.84 -0.84
C LYS A 117 12.45 10.08 -0.50
N GLY A 118 11.80 10.47 0.56
CA GLY A 118 10.50 9.94 0.98
C GLY A 118 10.51 8.64 1.80
N ALA A 119 11.48 7.74 1.59
CA ALA A 119 11.48 6.37 2.12
C ALA A 119 11.32 6.25 3.65
N SER A 120 11.75 7.22 4.42
CA SER A 120 11.83 7.08 5.87
C SER A 120 10.88 7.98 6.65
N GLY A 121 10.07 8.81 6.02
CA GLY A 121 9.33 9.79 6.77
C GLY A 121 8.02 10.27 6.17
N VAL A 122 7.71 9.96 4.91
CA VAL A 122 6.53 10.50 4.23
C VAL A 122 5.56 9.39 3.85
N CYS A 123 4.36 9.48 4.36
CA CYS A 123 3.29 8.52 4.16
C CYS A 123 2.06 9.14 3.54
N SER A 124 1.34 8.33 2.78
CA SER A 124 -0.03 8.59 2.35
C SER A 124 -0.99 7.69 3.11
N TYR A 125 -2.15 8.19 3.43
CA TYR A 125 -3.18 7.48 4.18
C TYR A 125 -4.42 7.29 3.32
N PHE A 126 -4.94 6.09 3.34
CA PHE A 126 -6.12 5.70 2.59
C PHE A 126 -7.11 5.00 3.51
N HIS A 127 -8.36 5.39 3.47
CA HIS A 127 -9.43 4.57 3.99
C HIS A 127 -9.95 3.72 2.84
N VAL A 128 -9.97 2.40 3.04
CA VAL A 128 -10.37 1.42 2.03
C VAL A 128 -11.52 0.61 2.57
N SER A 129 -12.64 0.68 1.90
CA SER A 129 -13.88 -0.02 2.25
C SER A 129 -14.36 -0.92 1.12
N GLN A 130 -15.24 -1.84 1.46
CA GLN A 130 -15.83 -2.73 0.47
C GLN A 130 -17.09 -2.09 -0.12
N ALA A 131 -17.12 -1.90 -1.43
CA ALA A 131 -18.30 -1.43 -2.15
C ALA A 131 -19.42 -2.48 -2.20
N ALA A 132 -20.60 -2.08 -2.61
CA ALA A 132 -21.78 -2.97 -2.66
C ALA A 132 -21.60 -4.19 -3.60
N ASP A 133 -20.71 -4.09 -4.58
CA ASP A 133 -20.35 -5.19 -5.49
C ASP A 133 -19.27 -6.12 -4.92
N GLY A 134 -18.83 -5.88 -3.68
CA GLY A 134 -17.81 -6.65 -2.99
C GLY A 134 -16.37 -6.24 -3.32
N GLN A 135 -16.16 -5.28 -4.21
CA GLN A 135 -14.82 -4.78 -4.52
C GLN A 135 -14.32 -3.82 -3.44
N TRP A 136 -13.03 -3.92 -3.13
CA TRP A 136 -12.38 -2.96 -2.26
C TRP A 136 -12.08 -1.67 -3.03
N LYS A 137 -12.45 -0.52 -2.44
CA LYS A 137 -12.28 0.81 -3.03
C LYS A 137 -11.72 1.77 -2.00
N ILE A 138 -10.92 2.72 -2.46
CA ILE A 138 -10.51 3.86 -1.66
C ILE A 138 -11.66 4.87 -1.65
N ASP A 139 -12.20 5.18 -0.49
CA ASP A 139 -13.25 6.17 -0.32
C ASP A 139 -12.79 7.44 0.38
N ARG A 140 -11.60 7.43 0.99
CA ARG A 140 -10.96 8.58 1.58
C ARG A 140 -9.45 8.51 1.39
N TRP A 141 -8.87 9.65 1.19
CA TRP A 141 -7.45 9.78 0.92
C TRP A 141 -6.90 11.04 1.59
N ALA A 142 -5.90 10.88 2.42
CA ALA A 142 -5.11 11.99 2.96
C ALA A 142 -3.76 12.03 2.22
N GLY A 143 -3.37 13.23 1.84
CA GLY A 143 -2.09 13.47 1.17
C GLY A 143 -0.87 13.16 2.04
N PHE A 144 0.29 13.57 1.61
CA PHE A 144 1.54 13.28 2.29
C PHE A 144 1.64 13.94 3.66
N ILE A 145 1.96 13.10 4.64
CA ILE A 145 2.19 13.47 6.02
C ILE A 145 3.40 12.69 6.52
N TRP A 146 4.10 13.24 7.51
CA TRP A 146 5.16 12.51 8.19
C TRP A 146 4.62 11.21 8.79
N CYS A 147 5.24 10.10 8.42
CA CYS A 147 4.86 8.80 8.94
C CYS A 147 4.94 8.81 10.48
N GLY A 148 3.86 8.40 11.13
CA GLY A 148 3.78 8.39 12.58
C GLY A 148 3.30 9.70 13.21
N ASP A 149 3.01 10.74 12.45
CA ASP A 149 2.28 11.91 12.98
C ASP A 149 0.91 11.44 13.48
N PRO A 150 0.57 11.67 14.77
CA PRO A 150 -0.73 11.28 15.31
C PRO A 150 -1.90 11.83 14.50
N ARG A 151 -1.77 13.04 13.96
CA ARG A 151 -2.79 13.69 13.11
C ARG A 151 -3.08 12.93 11.83
N SER A 152 -2.14 12.10 11.36
CA SER A 152 -2.31 11.32 10.15
C SER A 152 -3.40 10.26 10.28
N ARG A 153 -3.59 9.69 11.47
CA ARG A 153 -4.68 8.75 11.76
C ARG A 153 -6.02 9.47 11.77
N ASP A 154 -6.08 10.61 12.47
CA ASP A 154 -7.28 11.43 12.53
C ASP A 154 -7.67 11.93 11.13
N MET A 155 -6.70 12.17 10.26
CA MET A 155 -6.92 12.55 8.87
C MET A 155 -7.54 11.44 8.02
N ALA A 156 -7.21 10.20 8.25
CA ALA A 156 -7.82 9.06 7.57
C ALA A 156 -9.26 8.79 8.07
N THR A 157 -9.53 9.01 9.35
CA THR A 157 -10.81 8.67 10.00
C THR A 157 -11.76 9.85 10.22
N ASN A 158 -11.27 11.08 10.33
CA ASN A 158 -12.09 12.27 10.60
C ASN A 158 -12.56 12.98 9.33
N PRO A 159 -13.87 13.02 9.02
CA PRO A 159 -14.42 13.70 7.84
C PRO A 159 -14.12 15.20 7.77
N ASP A 160 -13.90 15.83 8.91
CA ASP A 160 -13.72 17.28 9.00
C ASP A 160 -12.25 17.71 8.89
N THR A 161 -11.33 16.79 8.68
CA THR A 161 -9.92 17.09 8.57
C THR A 161 -9.58 17.65 7.17
N PRO A 162 -8.85 18.79 7.07
CA PRO A 162 -8.68 19.54 5.83
C PRO A 162 -8.02 18.79 4.66
N ASN A 163 -7.25 17.73 4.91
CA ASN A 163 -6.49 17.00 3.89
C ASN A 163 -7.05 15.62 3.58
N ARG A 164 -8.34 15.44 3.72
CA ARG A 164 -8.98 14.13 3.48
C ARG A 164 -9.30 13.83 2.04
N MET A 165 -9.44 14.83 1.28
CA MET A 165 -9.64 14.75 -0.16
C MET A 165 -8.51 15.45 -0.88
N PRO A 166 -8.17 14.96 -2.06
CA PRO A 166 -7.17 15.60 -2.88
C PRO A 166 -7.50 17.05 -3.13
#